data_401662a70c9220f3a94dc5c48061c673
#
_entry.id   401662a70c9220f3a94dc5c48061c673
#
_cell.length_a   1.000
_cell.length_b   1.000
_cell.length_c   1.000
_cell.angle_alpha   90.00
_cell.angle_beta   90.00
_cell.angle_gamma   90.00
#
_symmetry.space_group_name_H-M   'P 1'
#
loop_
_entity.id
_entity.type
_entity.pdbx_description
1 polymer ?
#
loop_
_entity_poly.entity_id
_entity_poly.type
_entity_poly.pdbx_seq_one_letter_code
_entity_poly.pdbx_strand_id
1 'polypeptide(L)'
;MNENTTSPLPPNPDPCLNVEITPELVAQHGLLPEEYNQVLQILGRIPNLTELGIFSVMWSEHCAYKNTRKLLRLFPTEKKDKDSVGQVLVKAGEENAGVIDVGEGWGVAFKIESHNHPSAIEPFEGAATGVGGIVRDIFTMGARPILLTNSLRFGSLESAHVKRLFRGVVSGISNYGNCLGIPNMGGDVYFDDCYEGNPLVNALCAGILKHEDIQRGAATGVGNPVFYVGPGTGRDGLGGASFASRELTEESAADRPAVQKGDPFMEKLLLEACLEMMAIPGLVVGIQDMGAAGLTCSTCETASRGSSGIEIDLDLVPQRETGMNSYEIMLSESQERMLVIVKKGREQEIKDVFEKWDLHAAHIGEVKEGDRMVVRHKGVVVADLPAKSLTDEAPIYDQPASEPAHIAAARAWDINSVPSRSQTSVEGSLEKLLAHPTIASKRWVWQQYDHQVMSGCTVEPGSDAGVVHLSIAGIDKRLAISNDCNNR
;
A
#
# COMPACT_ATOMS: atom_id res chain seq x y z
N MET A 1 24.59 -48.50 -35.38
CA MET A 1 24.13 -47.97 -34.11
C MET A 1 24.54 -46.52 -34.10
N ASN A 2 23.62 -45.61 -34.45
CA ASN A 2 23.85 -44.17 -34.36
C ASN A 2 23.30 -43.72 -33.02
N GLU A 3 24.18 -43.47 -32.08
CA GLU A 3 23.81 -42.72 -30.84
C GLU A 3 23.58 -41.26 -31.23
N ASN A 4 22.32 -40.87 -31.28
CA ASN A 4 21.94 -39.47 -31.31
C ASN A 4 22.29 -38.85 -29.94
N THR A 5 23.49 -38.34 -29.81
CA THR A 5 23.85 -37.42 -28.74
C THR A 5 23.19 -36.07 -29.04
N THR A 6 21.96 -35.88 -28.56
CA THR A 6 21.39 -34.54 -28.47
C THR A 6 22.22 -33.76 -27.45
N SER A 7 23.04 -32.81 -27.92
CA SER A 7 23.67 -31.82 -27.05
C SER A 7 22.58 -31.19 -26.21
N PRO A 8 22.77 -31.04 -24.87
CA PRO A 8 21.84 -30.33 -24.05
C PRO A 8 21.63 -28.91 -24.62
N LEU A 9 20.38 -28.49 -24.74
CA LEU A 9 20.05 -27.15 -25.16
C LEU A 9 20.80 -26.17 -24.20
N PRO A 10 21.31 -25.04 -24.73
CA PRO A 10 21.93 -24.04 -23.87
C PRO A 10 20.93 -23.65 -22.77
N PRO A 11 21.39 -23.41 -21.54
CA PRO A 11 20.52 -22.99 -20.46
C PRO A 11 19.78 -21.70 -20.85
N ASN A 12 18.53 -21.58 -20.41
CA ASN A 12 17.75 -20.37 -20.62
C ASN A 12 18.53 -19.14 -20.11
N PRO A 13 18.47 -18.02 -20.81
CA PRO A 13 19.22 -16.81 -20.43
C PRO A 13 18.75 -16.22 -19.09
N ASP A 14 17.50 -16.46 -18.69
CA ASP A 14 17.02 -16.12 -17.35
C ASP A 14 17.13 -17.34 -16.40
N PRO A 15 17.85 -17.22 -15.27
CA PRO A 15 18.07 -18.33 -14.35
C PRO A 15 16.78 -18.86 -13.71
N CYS A 16 15.73 -18.03 -13.58
CA CYS A 16 14.47 -18.43 -12.97
C CYS A 16 13.72 -19.51 -13.77
N LEU A 17 13.99 -19.63 -15.06
CA LEU A 17 13.43 -20.67 -15.93
C LEU A 17 14.08 -22.04 -15.75
N ASN A 18 15.23 -22.11 -15.05
CA ASN A 18 16.00 -23.33 -14.84
C ASN A 18 15.84 -23.90 -13.41
N VAL A 19 15.03 -23.26 -12.57
CA VAL A 19 14.80 -23.67 -11.17
C VAL A 19 13.74 -24.77 -11.14
N GLU A 20 14.05 -25.88 -10.47
CA GLU A 20 13.08 -26.95 -10.19
C GLU A 20 12.12 -26.50 -9.07
N ILE A 21 10.83 -26.60 -9.31
CA ILE A 21 9.80 -26.26 -8.35
C ILE A 21 9.47 -27.47 -7.49
N THR A 22 10.00 -27.48 -6.26
CA THR A 22 9.76 -28.54 -5.28
C THR A 22 8.65 -28.18 -4.31
N PRO A 23 8.04 -29.15 -3.61
CA PRO A 23 7.03 -28.86 -2.59
C PRO A 23 7.55 -27.94 -1.47
N GLU A 24 8.83 -28.06 -1.11
CA GLU A 24 9.47 -27.23 -0.09
C GLU A 24 9.56 -25.77 -0.59
N LEU A 25 9.91 -25.55 -1.85
CA LEU A 25 9.97 -24.24 -2.45
C LEU A 25 8.56 -23.59 -2.53
N VAL A 26 7.54 -24.36 -2.85
CA VAL A 26 6.14 -23.90 -2.84
C VAL A 26 5.73 -23.48 -1.43
N ALA A 27 6.05 -24.28 -0.41
CA ALA A 27 5.76 -23.96 0.99
C ALA A 27 6.53 -22.69 1.45
N GLN A 28 7.77 -22.51 1.04
CA GLN A 28 8.57 -21.29 1.31
C GLN A 28 7.92 -20.04 0.70
N HIS A 29 7.22 -20.18 -0.43
CA HIS A 29 6.44 -19.11 -1.05
C HIS A 29 5.08 -18.88 -0.37
N GLY A 30 4.73 -19.61 0.69
CA GLY A 30 3.49 -19.42 1.46
C GLY A 30 2.21 -19.86 0.75
N LEU A 31 2.32 -20.64 -0.33
CA LEU A 31 1.17 -21.24 -0.99
C LEU A 31 0.77 -22.54 -0.29
N LEU A 32 -0.53 -22.69 0.00
CA LEU A 32 -1.09 -23.94 0.51
C LEU A 32 -1.09 -25.00 -0.60
N PRO A 33 -1.06 -26.32 -0.27
CA PRO A 33 -1.11 -27.39 -1.28
C PRO A 33 -2.31 -27.27 -2.23
N GLU A 34 -3.48 -26.91 -1.73
CA GLU A 34 -4.68 -26.69 -2.52
C GLU A 34 -4.57 -25.44 -3.42
N GLU A 35 -3.94 -24.38 -2.96
CA GLU A 35 -3.66 -23.18 -3.77
C GLU A 35 -2.69 -23.53 -4.91
N TYR A 36 -1.63 -24.27 -4.61
CA TYR A 36 -0.70 -24.72 -5.64
C TYR A 36 -1.35 -25.63 -6.68
N ASN A 37 -2.25 -26.53 -6.27
CA ASN A 37 -3.05 -27.36 -7.18
C ASN A 37 -3.92 -26.49 -8.11
N GLN A 38 -4.49 -25.38 -7.61
CA GLN A 38 -5.21 -24.42 -8.46
C GLN A 38 -4.28 -23.73 -9.46
N VAL A 39 -3.07 -23.34 -9.05
CA VAL A 39 -2.05 -22.79 -9.98
C VAL A 39 -1.76 -23.77 -11.11
N LEU A 40 -1.55 -25.06 -10.79
CA LEU A 40 -1.32 -26.10 -11.81
C LEU A 40 -2.50 -26.25 -12.78
N GLN A 41 -3.73 -26.15 -12.29
CA GLN A 41 -4.94 -26.21 -13.12
C GLN A 41 -5.06 -24.98 -14.03
N ILE A 42 -4.81 -23.77 -13.51
CA ILE A 42 -4.85 -22.51 -14.27
C ILE A 42 -3.82 -22.53 -15.40
N LEU A 43 -2.61 -22.95 -15.10
CA LEU A 43 -1.51 -22.93 -16.06
C LEU A 43 -1.52 -24.16 -17.01
N GLY A 44 -2.09 -25.29 -16.60
CA GLY A 44 -1.97 -26.57 -17.30
C GLY A 44 -0.53 -27.14 -17.33
N ARG A 45 0.37 -26.57 -16.52
CA ARG A 45 1.79 -26.93 -16.41
C ARG A 45 2.37 -26.51 -15.06
N ILE A 46 3.55 -26.97 -14.74
CA ILE A 46 4.32 -26.48 -13.60
C ILE A 46 4.75 -25.02 -13.88
N PRO A 47 4.55 -24.09 -12.92
CA PRO A 47 5.07 -22.73 -13.04
C PRO A 47 6.61 -22.71 -12.99
N ASN A 48 7.25 -21.72 -13.59
CA ASN A 48 8.64 -21.42 -13.29
C ASN A 48 8.74 -20.58 -12.00
N LEU A 49 9.97 -20.26 -11.55
CA LEU A 49 10.18 -19.54 -10.28
C LEU A 49 9.53 -18.14 -10.28
N THR A 50 9.61 -17.40 -11.39
CA THR A 50 9.00 -16.06 -11.49
C THR A 50 7.48 -16.14 -11.40
N GLU A 51 6.86 -17.09 -12.10
CA GLU A 51 5.41 -17.30 -12.03
C GLU A 51 4.95 -17.77 -10.65
N LEU A 52 5.73 -18.66 -10.00
CA LEU A 52 5.46 -19.08 -8.62
C LEU A 52 5.49 -17.89 -7.66
N GLY A 53 6.50 -17.03 -7.79
CA GLY A 53 6.61 -15.80 -7.01
C GLY A 53 5.44 -14.84 -7.24
N ILE A 54 5.02 -14.65 -8.48
CA ILE A 54 3.87 -13.82 -8.84
C ILE A 54 2.59 -14.35 -8.17
N PHE A 55 2.27 -15.63 -8.26
CA PHE A 55 1.13 -16.23 -7.57
C PHE A 55 1.24 -16.09 -6.05
N SER A 56 2.43 -16.33 -5.48
CA SER A 56 2.68 -16.22 -4.04
C SER A 56 2.31 -14.85 -3.49
N VAL A 57 2.79 -13.77 -4.11
CA VAL A 57 2.50 -12.41 -3.62
C VAL A 57 1.07 -11.99 -3.90
N MET A 58 0.54 -12.29 -5.10
CA MET A 58 -0.82 -11.91 -5.47
C MET A 58 -1.90 -12.66 -4.69
N TRP A 59 -1.64 -13.90 -4.26
CA TRP A 59 -2.54 -14.70 -3.44
C TRP A 59 -2.18 -14.64 -1.94
N SER A 60 -1.28 -13.75 -1.53
CA SER A 60 -1.05 -13.47 -0.12
C SER A 60 -2.28 -12.79 0.52
N GLU A 61 -2.41 -12.85 1.85
CA GLU A 61 -3.45 -12.09 2.56
C GLU A 61 -3.34 -10.60 2.29
N HIS A 62 -2.10 -10.10 2.16
CA HIS A 62 -1.82 -8.68 1.94
C HIS A 62 -2.41 -8.15 0.61
N CYS A 63 -2.28 -8.90 -0.50
CA CYS A 63 -2.76 -8.47 -1.82
C CYS A 63 -4.20 -8.94 -2.11
N ALA A 64 -4.55 -10.19 -1.76
CA ALA A 64 -5.83 -10.79 -2.13
C ALA A 64 -6.93 -10.58 -1.08
N TYR A 65 -6.57 -10.25 0.17
CA TYR A 65 -7.51 -10.23 1.30
C TYR A 65 -8.30 -11.55 1.41
N LYS A 66 -7.62 -12.69 1.14
CA LYS A 66 -8.27 -13.99 0.97
C LYS A 66 -9.07 -14.46 2.19
N ASN A 67 -8.68 -14.03 3.40
CA ASN A 67 -9.38 -14.33 4.65
C ASN A 67 -10.35 -13.23 5.09
N THR A 68 -10.15 -11.99 4.68
CA THR A 68 -10.87 -10.81 5.19
C THR A 68 -11.82 -10.17 4.18
N ARG A 69 -11.70 -10.47 2.88
CA ARG A 69 -12.49 -9.85 1.80
C ARG A 69 -14.00 -9.94 2.01
N LYS A 70 -14.50 -11.04 2.57
CA LYS A 70 -15.93 -11.20 2.90
C LYS A 70 -16.39 -10.25 4.00
N LEU A 71 -15.53 -9.96 4.98
CA LEU A 71 -15.82 -9.04 6.07
C LEU A 71 -15.80 -7.58 5.60
N LEU A 72 -14.85 -7.23 4.72
CA LEU A 72 -14.77 -5.88 4.14
C LEU A 72 -16.06 -5.50 3.38
N ARG A 73 -16.74 -6.46 2.78
CA ARG A 73 -18.04 -6.25 2.11
C ARG A 73 -19.19 -5.87 3.04
N LEU A 74 -19.02 -6.01 4.36
CA LEU A 74 -20.01 -5.61 5.37
C LEU A 74 -20.00 -4.11 5.64
N PHE A 75 -18.94 -3.39 5.25
CA PHE A 75 -18.89 -1.94 5.39
C PHE A 75 -19.91 -1.26 4.47
N PRO A 76 -20.64 -0.26 4.97
CA PRO A 76 -21.59 0.49 4.17
C PRO A 76 -20.84 1.32 3.10
N THR A 77 -21.17 1.08 1.82
CA THR A 77 -20.56 1.78 0.68
C THR A 77 -21.56 2.67 -0.08
N GLU A 78 -22.81 2.73 0.36
CA GLU A 78 -23.85 3.52 -0.28
C GLU A 78 -24.59 4.40 0.72
N LYS A 79 -24.79 5.64 0.34
CA LYS A 79 -25.61 6.56 1.12
C LYS A 79 -27.08 6.41 0.72
N LYS A 80 -28.00 6.47 1.68
CA LYS A 80 -29.44 6.33 1.43
C LYS A 80 -30.03 7.52 0.68
N ASP A 81 -29.57 8.72 0.98
CA ASP A 81 -29.96 9.96 0.30
C ASP A 81 -28.94 10.30 -0.79
N LYS A 82 -29.34 10.09 -2.04
CA LYS A 82 -28.47 10.28 -3.21
C LYS A 82 -28.30 11.75 -3.64
N ASP A 83 -29.12 12.65 -3.11
CA ASP A 83 -29.07 14.07 -3.47
C ASP A 83 -28.25 14.91 -2.48
N SER A 84 -27.73 14.30 -1.41
CA SER A 84 -26.94 14.99 -0.39
C SER A 84 -25.44 14.87 -0.62
N VAL A 85 -24.69 15.87 -0.14
CA VAL A 85 -23.23 15.83 -0.05
C VAL A 85 -22.74 14.60 0.71
N GLY A 86 -21.58 14.05 0.35
CA GLY A 86 -21.02 12.85 0.93
C GLY A 86 -21.43 11.57 0.21
N GLN A 87 -21.83 11.66 -1.07
CA GLN A 87 -21.95 10.49 -1.94
C GLN A 87 -20.60 9.79 -2.10
N VAL A 88 -20.62 8.48 -2.13
CA VAL A 88 -19.44 7.69 -2.48
C VAL A 88 -19.26 7.72 -4.00
N LEU A 89 -18.19 8.33 -4.46
CA LEU A 89 -17.82 8.43 -5.88
C LEU A 89 -16.98 7.25 -6.34
N VAL A 90 -16.08 6.78 -5.46
CA VAL A 90 -15.27 5.55 -5.64
C VAL A 90 -15.38 4.74 -4.36
N LYS A 91 -15.82 3.48 -4.49
CA LYS A 91 -16.02 2.58 -3.34
C LYS A 91 -14.68 2.01 -2.85
N ALA A 92 -14.63 1.64 -1.57
CA ALA A 92 -13.50 0.91 -1.01
C ALA A 92 -13.23 -0.38 -1.81
N GLY A 93 -11.97 -0.60 -2.22
CA GLY A 93 -11.53 -1.74 -3.01
C GLY A 93 -11.86 -1.69 -4.51
N GLU A 94 -12.46 -0.60 -5.00
CA GLU A 94 -12.69 -0.37 -6.44
C GLU A 94 -11.40 0.15 -7.11
N GLU A 95 -10.73 1.09 -6.46
CA GLU A 95 -9.48 1.72 -6.89
C GLU A 95 -8.53 1.83 -5.69
N ASN A 96 -7.41 2.54 -5.85
CA ASN A 96 -6.37 2.69 -4.82
C ASN A 96 -6.88 3.39 -3.54
N ALA A 97 -7.84 4.31 -3.65
CA ALA A 97 -8.45 4.98 -2.51
C ALA A 97 -9.94 5.18 -2.72
N GLY A 98 -10.70 5.30 -1.63
CA GLY A 98 -12.09 5.71 -1.67
C GLY A 98 -12.20 7.22 -1.92
N VAL A 99 -13.27 7.63 -2.62
CA VAL A 99 -13.55 9.06 -2.89
C VAL A 99 -14.99 9.37 -2.49
N ILE A 100 -15.18 10.43 -1.71
CA ILE A 100 -16.48 10.95 -1.34
C ILE A 100 -16.68 12.37 -1.86
N ASP A 101 -17.91 12.69 -2.24
CA ASP A 101 -18.31 14.04 -2.64
C ASP A 101 -18.32 14.99 -1.43
N VAL A 102 -17.75 16.17 -1.61
CA VAL A 102 -17.79 17.26 -0.62
C VAL A 102 -18.54 18.50 -1.13
N GLY A 103 -19.27 18.32 -2.24
CA GLY A 103 -20.09 19.35 -2.88
C GLY A 103 -19.30 20.21 -3.87
N GLU A 104 -20.08 20.93 -4.72
CA GLU A 104 -19.54 21.87 -5.73
C GLU A 104 -18.60 21.24 -6.76
N GLY A 105 -18.78 19.93 -7.05
CA GLY A 105 -17.95 19.19 -7.98
C GLY A 105 -16.57 18.77 -7.44
N TRP A 106 -16.38 18.86 -6.11
CA TRP A 106 -15.16 18.43 -5.43
C TRP A 106 -15.35 17.13 -4.68
N GLY A 107 -14.31 16.31 -4.69
CA GLY A 107 -14.21 15.06 -3.94
C GLY A 107 -13.00 15.05 -3.01
N VAL A 108 -13.11 14.28 -1.93
CA VAL A 108 -11.99 13.94 -1.05
C VAL A 108 -11.66 12.47 -1.25
N ALA A 109 -10.46 12.20 -1.74
CA ALA A 109 -9.87 10.87 -1.73
C ALA A 109 -9.20 10.63 -0.39
N PHE A 110 -9.40 9.46 0.22
CA PHE A 110 -8.71 9.10 1.46
C PHE A 110 -8.57 7.60 1.60
N LYS A 111 -7.50 7.21 2.28
CA LYS A 111 -7.20 5.83 2.63
C LYS A 111 -6.41 5.79 3.93
N ILE A 112 -6.62 4.74 4.71
CA ILE A 112 -5.80 4.39 5.86
C ILE A 112 -5.25 2.98 5.65
N GLU A 113 -3.98 2.78 5.95
CA GLU A 113 -3.32 1.51 5.77
C GLU A 113 -2.32 1.25 6.90
N SER A 114 -2.11 -0.03 7.23
CA SER A 114 -1.15 -0.44 8.26
C SER A 114 0.19 -0.83 7.65
N HIS A 115 1.29 -0.47 8.33
CA HIS A 115 2.64 -0.89 8.00
C HIS A 115 3.35 -1.46 9.23
N ASN A 116 2.76 -2.50 9.84
CA ASN A 116 3.10 -3.03 11.15
C ASN A 116 4.38 -3.85 11.15
N HIS A 117 4.44 -4.93 10.35
CA HIS A 117 5.58 -5.87 10.31
C HIS A 117 6.90 -5.17 9.98
N PRO A 118 6.99 -4.34 8.93
CA PRO A 118 8.20 -3.58 8.67
C PRO A 118 8.61 -2.68 9.83
N SER A 119 7.64 -2.04 10.49
CA SER A 119 7.87 -1.16 11.64
C SER A 119 8.32 -1.91 12.90
N ALA A 120 7.93 -3.18 13.06
CA ALA A 120 8.39 -4.01 14.17
C ALA A 120 9.89 -4.33 14.07
N ILE A 121 10.43 -4.42 12.86
CA ILE A 121 11.84 -4.76 12.59
C ILE A 121 12.69 -3.49 12.46
N GLU A 122 12.33 -2.61 11.52
CA GLU A 122 12.97 -1.33 11.24
C GLU A 122 11.97 -0.18 11.41
N PRO A 123 11.75 0.30 12.62
CA PRO A 123 10.65 1.19 12.94
C PRO A 123 10.71 2.53 12.21
N PHE A 124 11.91 3.03 11.88
CA PHE A 124 12.06 4.25 11.10
C PHE A 124 11.66 4.04 9.64
N GLU A 125 12.30 3.07 8.95
CA GLU A 125 12.04 2.79 7.54
C GLU A 125 10.62 2.25 7.32
N GLY A 126 10.17 1.35 8.18
CA GLY A 126 8.81 0.78 8.10
C GLY A 126 7.71 1.85 8.22
N ALA A 127 7.86 2.80 9.15
CA ALA A 127 6.88 3.87 9.31
C ALA A 127 7.00 4.94 8.20
N ALA A 128 8.22 5.24 7.76
CA ALA A 128 8.47 6.17 6.66
C ALA A 128 7.82 5.69 5.36
N THR A 129 8.05 4.42 5.00
CA THR A 129 7.45 3.83 3.79
C THR A 129 5.93 3.65 3.89
N GLY A 130 5.40 3.46 5.10
CA GLY A 130 3.96 3.50 5.33
C GLY A 130 3.33 4.85 4.97
N VAL A 131 4.01 5.97 5.28
CA VAL A 131 3.58 7.30 4.84
C VAL A 131 3.70 7.45 3.33
N GLY A 132 4.80 7.01 2.72
CA GLY A 132 5.00 7.07 1.27
C GLY A 132 3.92 6.30 0.51
N GLY A 133 3.68 5.04 0.88
CA GLY A 133 2.66 4.20 0.25
C GLY A 133 1.27 4.82 0.27
N ILE A 134 0.84 5.33 1.43
CA ILE A 134 -0.50 5.93 1.55
C ILE A 134 -0.63 7.23 0.75
N VAL A 135 0.44 8.01 0.60
CA VAL A 135 0.44 9.23 -0.22
C VAL A 135 0.35 8.89 -1.69
N ARG A 136 1.08 7.84 -2.16
CA ARG A 136 0.99 7.36 -3.55
C ARG A 136 -0.43 6.95 -3.93
N ASP A 137 -1.12 6.21 -3.07
CA ASP A 137 -2.52 5.83 -3.29
C ASP A 137 -3.42 7.04 -3.54
N ILE A 138 -3.18 8.13 -2.82
CA ILE A 138 -4.00 9.34 -2.95
C ILE A 138 -3.72 10.08 -4.26
N PHE A 139 -2.46 10.32 -4.62
CA PHE A 139 -2.21 11.03 -5.87
C PHE A 139 -2.42 10.16 -7.12
N THR A 140 -2.37 8.82 -7.00
CA THR A 140 -2.82 7.89 -8.06
C THR A 140 -4.28 8.12 -8.45
N MET A 141 -5.12 8.58 -7.52
CA MET A 141 -6.52 8.94 -7.80
C MET A 141 -6.69 10.27 -8.55
N GLY A 142 -5.60 11.00 -8.83
CA GLY A 142 -5.63 12.38 -9.33
C GLY A 142 -5.80 13.42 -8.23
N ALA A 143 -5.81 13.01 -6.97
CA ALA A 143 -6.02 13.90 -5.83
C ALA A 143 -4.70 14.50 -5.34
N ARG A 144 -4.69 15.81 -5.06
CA ARG A 144 -3.57 16.43 -4.35
C ARG A 144 -3.66 16.12 -2.87
N PRO A 145 -2.66 15.44 -2.27
CA PRO A 145 -2.60 15.22 -0.84
C PRO A 145 -2.62 16.55 -0.07
N ILE A 146 -3.44 16.63 0.97
CA ILE A 146 -3.64 17.87 1.75
C ILE A 146 -3.46 17.67 3.24
N LEU A 147 -3.50 16.43 3.74
CA LEU A 147 -3.23 16.13 5.13
C LEU A 147 -2.83 14.68 5.34
N LEU A 148 -2.09 14.46 6.42
CA LEU A 148 -1.74 13.16 6.99
C LEU A 148 -2.27 13.07 8.42
N THR A 149 -2.68 11.86 8.83
CA THR A 149 -2.90 11.50 10.23
C THR A 149 -2.39 10.08 10.48
N ASN A 150 -2.23 9.71 11.75
CA ASN A 150 -1.72 8.42 12.15
C ASN A 150 -2.57 7.81 13.26
N SER A 151 -2.66 6.48 13.27
CA SER A 151 -3.27 5.73 14.36
C SER A 151 -2.26 4.70 14.84
N LEU A 152 -1.68 4.94 16.00
CA LEU A 152 -0.51 4.22 16.50
C LEU A 152 -0.83 3.46 17.78
N ARG A 153 -0.39 2.19 17.83
CA ARG A 153 -0.55 1.31 18.99
C ARG A 153 0.77 0.67 19.33
N PHE A 154 1.12 0.70 20.61
CA PHE A 154 2.37 0.13 21.12
C PHE A 154 2.12 -0.61 22.44
N GLY A 155 3.03 -1.50 22.79
CA GLY A 155 3.08 -2.16 24.09
C GLY A 155 3.41 -1.19 25.22
N SER A 156 3.79 -1.71 26.37
CA SER A 156 4.13 -0.92 27.55
C SER A 156 5.38 -0.07 27.35
N LEU A 157 5.29 1.21 27.72
CA LEU A 157 6.45 2.12 27.76
C LEU A 157 7.49 1.77 28.85
N GLU A 158 7.25 0.78 29.69
CA GLU A 158 8.28 0.24 30.58
C GLU A 158 9.33 -0.55 29.81
N SER A 159 8.97 -1.18 28.70
CA SER A 159 9.85 -1.93 27.82
C SER A 159 10.80 -1.01 27.04
N ALA A 160 12.11 -1.31 27.11
CA ALA A 160 13.12 -0.59 26.32
C ALA A 160 12.93 -0.84 24.81
N HIS A 161 12.45 -2.05 24.43
CA HIS A 161 12.14 -2.40 23.06
C HIS A 161 11.01 -1.54 22.51
N VAL A 162 9.88 -1.42 23.24
CA VAL A 162 8.74 -0.58 22.85
C VAL A 162 9.15 0.89 22.73
N LYS A 163 9.98 1.40 23.64
CA LYS A 163 10.53 2.78 23.54
C LYS A 163 11.33 2.98 22.25
N ARG A 164 12.09 1.98 21.82
CA ARG A 164 12.83 2.02 20.54
C ARG A 164 11.85 2.05 19.37
N LEU A 165 10.87 1.16 19.35
CA LEU A 165 9.85 1.10 18.30
C LEU A 165 9.10 2.44 18.20
N PHE A 166 8.59 2.93 19.31
CA PHE A 166 7.83 4.19 19.38
C PHE A 166 8.62 5.39 18.84
N ARG A 167 9.88 5.55 19.28
CA ARG A 167 10.76 6.62 18.79
C ARG A 167 11.03 6.50 17.29
N GLY A 168 11.36 5.29 16.84
CA GLY A 168 11.67 5.03 15.42
C GLY A 168 10.48 5.32 14.52
N VAL A 169 9.29 4.83 14.89
CA VAL A 169 8.04 5.05 14.14
C VAL A 169 7.73 6.55 14.03
N VAL A 170 7.70 7.27 15.15
CA VAL A 170 7.42 8.72 15.14
C VAL A 170 8.45 9.49 14.31
N SER A 171 9.73 9.11 14.41
CA SER A 171 10.79 9.73 13.60
C SER A 171 10.65 9.42 12.10
N GLY A 172 10.29 8.20 11.72
CA GLY A 172 10.05 7.82 10.32
C GLY A 172 8.89 8.60 9.71
N ILE A 173 7.76 8.66 10.43
CA ILE A 173 6.59 9.44 10.01
C ILE A 173 6.94 10.92 9.82
N SER A 174 7.63 11.52 10.80
CA SER A 174 7.99 12.93 10.73
C SER A 174 8.96 13.21 9.59
N ASN A 175 9.98 12.39 9.42
CA ASN A 175 10.96 12.56 8.35
C ASN A 175 10.28 12.54 6.97
N TYR A 176 9.46 11.53 6.72
CA TYR A 176 8.83 11.38 5.40
C TYR A 176 7.78 12.46 5.14
N GLY A 177 6.84 12.66 6.06
CA GLY A 177 5.78 13.65 5.90
C GLY A 177 6.27 15.09 5.81
N ASN A 178 7.28 15.46 6.62
CA ASN A 178 7.86 16.79 6.61
C ASN A 178 8.59 17.10 5.28
N CYS A 179 9.30 16.11 4.72
CA CYS A 179 9.97 16.26 3.41
C CYS A 179 8.96 16.38 2.26
N LEU A 180 7.86 15.63 2.31
CA LEU A 180 6.79 15.75 1.30
C LEU A 180 6.09 17.12 1.35
N GLY A 181 6.12 17.80 2.49
CA GLY A 181 5.45 19.06 2.68
C GLY A 181 3.92 18.93 2.71
N ILE A 182 3.42 17.85 3.30
CA ILE A 182 2.00 17.61 3.56
C ILE A 182 1.75 17.76 5.07
N PRO A 183 0.79 18.59 5.51
CA PRO A 183 0.57 18.80 6.93
C PRO A 183 0.16 17.50 7.63
N ASN A 184 0.91 17.11 8.66
CA ASN A 184 0.57 15.97 9.49
C ASN A 184 -0.17 16.45 10.74
N MET A 185 -1.46 16.13 10.79
CA MET A 185 -2.40 16.62 11.79
C MET A 185 -2.41 15.78 13.09
N GLY A 186 -1.45 14.83 13.22
CA GLY A 186 -1.35 13.95 14.39
C GLY A 186 -2.16 12.67 14.23
N GLY A 187 -3.25 12.55 14.99
CA GLY A 187 -4.05 11.33 15.07
C GLY A 187 -4.13 10.81 16.50
N ASP A 188 -4.13 9.49 16.72
CA ASP A 188 -4.19 8.91 18.05
C ASP A 188 -3.00 7.99 18.37
N VAL A 189 -2.65 7.89 19.64
CA VAL A 189 -1.58 7.03 20.14
C VAL A 189 -2.05 6.31 21.40
N TYR A 190 -2.00 5.00 21.36
CA TYR A 190 -2.43 4.13 22.45
C TYR A 190 -1.32 3.19 22.90
N PHE A 191 -1.38 2.79 24.17
CA PHE A 191 -0.44 1.83 24.75
C PHE A 191 -1.21 0.73 25.46
N ASP A 192 -1.00 -0.51 25.03
CA ASP A 192 -1.62 -1.70 25.60
C ASP A 192 -0.71 -2.91 25.39
N ASP A 193 -0.63 -3.80 26.39
CA ASP A 193 0.28 -4.94 26.38
C ASP A 193 0.04 -5.90 25.20
N CYS A 194 -1.15 -5.90 24.59
CA CYS A 194 -1.41 -6.73 23.40
C CYS A 194 -0.60 -6.34 22.18
N TYR A 195 0.01 -5.16 22.16
CA TYR A 195 0.89 -4.67 21.08
C TYR A 195 2.38 -4.80 21.42
N GLU A 196 2.73 -5.56 22.44
CA GLU A 196 4.12 -5.81 22.84
C GLU A 196 4.89 -6.50 21.74
N GLY A 197 5.73 -6.16 21.04
CA GLY A 197 6.48 -6.82 19.96
C GLY A 197 5.92 -6.64 18.55
N ASN A 198 4.63 -6.37 18.38
CA ASN A 198 4.04 -6.06 17.08
C ASN A 198 3.19 -4.78 17.18
N PRO A 199 3.76 -3.60 16.94
CA PRO A 199 3.05 -2.33 17.01
C PRO A 199 2.02 -2.24 15.87
N LEU A 200 0.95 -1.51 16.08
CA LEU A 200 0.04 -1.11 15.02
C LEU A 200 0.45 0.28 14.53
N VAL A 201 0.84 0.37 13.28
CA VAL A 201 1.32 1.61 12.66
C VAL A 201 0.45 1.92 11.45
N ASN A 202 -0.58 2.73 11.64
CA ASN A 202 -1.46 3.14 10.56
C ASN A 202 -1.12 4.55 10.11
N ALA A 203 -1.02 4.72 8.80
CA ALA A 203 -0.93 6.02 8.14
C ALA A 203 -2.21 6.29 7.34
N LEU A 204 -2.79 7.47 7.50
CA LEU A 204 -3.91 7.95 6.71
C LEU A 204 -3.46 9.18 5.93
N CYS A 205 -3.81 9.21 4.65
CA CYS A 205 -3.70 10.40 3.82
C CYS A 205 -5.06 10.77 3.24
N ALA A 206 -5.33 12.06 3.18
CA ALA A 206 -6.47 12.59 2.42
C ALA A 206 -5.99 13.61 1.39
N GLY A 207 -6.65 13.61 0.23
CA GLY A 207 -6.38 14.53 -0.87
C GLY A 207 -7.65 15.10 -1.46
N ILE A 208 -7.52 16.22 -2.17
CA ILE A 208 -8.62 16.93 -2.82
C ILE A 208 -8.49 16.81 -4.33
N LEU A 209 -9.62 16.60 -5.02
CA LEU A 209 -9.70 16.53 -6.48
C LEU A 209 -11.07 17.01 -6.96
N LYS A 210 -11.17 17.36 -8.23
CA LYS A 210 -12.47 17.53 -8.88
C LYS A 210 -13.05 16.17 -9.30
N HIS A 211 -14.36 16.05 -9.39
CA HIS A 211 -15.00 14.81 -9.84
C HIS A 211 -14.52 14.37 -11.23
N GLU A 212 -14.26 15.32 -12.12
CA GLU A 212 -13.77 15.08 -13.49
C GLU A 212 -12.31 14.62 -13.57
N ASP A 213 -11.54 14.83 -12.49
CA ASP A 213 -10.11 14.48 -12.42
C ASP A 213 -9.87 13.09 -11.82
N ILE A 214 -10.93 12.37 -11.42
CA ILE A 214 -10.78 11.02 -10.85
C ILE A 214 -10.09 10.09 -11.84
N GLN A 215 -8.90 9.63 -11.49
CA GLN A 215 -8.13 8.65 -12.27
C GLN A 215 -8.52 7.23 -11.92
N ARG A 216 -8.28 6.31 -12.85
CA ARG A 216 -8.51 4.88 -12.68
C ARG A 216 -7.29 4.06 -13.04
N GLY A 217 -7.11 2.94 -12.34
CA GLY A 217 -6.01 2.02 -12.58
C GLY A 217 -6.38 0.94 -13.60
N ALA A 218 -6.72 1.30 -14.84
CA ALA A 218 -7.16 0.34 -15.85
C ALA A 218 -6.34 0.44 -17.15
N ALA A 219 -5.77 -0.68 -17.62
CA ALA A 219 -5.08 -0.76 -18.90
C ALA A 219 -6.09 -0.95 -20.02
N THR A 220 -6.49 0.15 -20.66
CA THR A 220 -7.44 0.12 -21.78
C THR A 220 -6.83 0.63 -23.08
N GLY A 221 -7.40 0.23 -24.22
CA GLY A 221 -6.95 0.65 -25.55
C GLY A 221 -5.71 -0.10 -26.03
N VAL A 222 -5.93 -1.16 -26.81
CA VAL A 222 -4.87 -1.98 -27.38
C VAL A 222 -3.84 -1.14 -28.12
N GLY A 223 -2.56 -1.38 -27.84
CA GLY A 223 -1.42 -0.63 -28.36
C GLY A 223 -1.11 0.66 -27.60
N ASN A 224 -1.83 0.99 -26.52
CA ASN A 224 -1.40 2.06 -25.63
C ASN A 224 -0.11 1.65 -24.90
N PRO A 225 0.91 2.53 -24.86
CA PRO A 225 2.18 2.24 -24.22
C PRO A 225 2.06 2.21 -22.69
N VAL A 226 2.82 1.30 -22.09
CA VAL A 226 2.98 1.11 -20.66
C VAL A 226 4.30 1.74 -20.24
N PHE A 227 4.23 2.69 -19.32
CA PHE A 227 5.39 3.38 -18.79
C PHE A 227 5.64 3.01 -17.33
N TYR A 228 6.91 2.80 -17.02
CA TYR A 228 7.46 2.81 -15.69
C TYR A 228 7.97 4.23 -15.40
N VAL A 229 7.58 4.82 -14.30
CA VAL A 229 8.06 6.15 -13.89
C VAL A 229 8.56 6.15 -12.45
N GLY A 230 9.60 6.95 -12.18
CA GLY A 230 10.26 7.03 -10.89
C GLY A 230 11.70 6.49 -10.90
N PRO A 231 12.33 6.30 -9.72
CA PRO A 231 13.71 5.81 -9.60
C PRO A 231 13.86 4.34 -10.06
N GLY A 232 15.10 3.90 -10.26
CA GLY A 232 15.39 2.53 -10.70
C GLY A 232 15.03 1.46 -9.66
N THR A 233 14.64 0.29 -10.13
CA THR A 233 14.32 -0.90 -9.33
C THR A 233 15.57 -1.47 -8.67
N GLY A 234 15.52 -1.80 -7.40
CA GLY A 234 16.54 -2.51 -6.63
C GLY A 234 16.01 -3.81 -6.02
N ARG A 235 16.80 -4.45 -5.16
CA ARG A 235 16.43 -5.68 -4.43
C ARG A 235 15.77 -5.43 -3.08
N ASP A 236 15.52 -4.19 -2.72
CA ASP A 236 14.82 -3.83 -1.49
C ASP A 236 13.35 -4.21 -1.53
N GLY A 237 12.83 -4.63 -0.38
CA GLY A 237 11.44 -5.06 -0.23
C GLY A 237 11.10 -6.37 -0.92
N LEU A 238 12.09 -7.18 -1.37
CA LEU A 238 11.82 -8.48 -1.97
C LEU A 238 11.05 -9.38 -1.00
N GLY A 239 9.83 -9.76 -1.41
CA GLY A 239 8.94 -10.60 -0.59
C GLY A 239 8.26 -9.85 0.56
N GLY A 240 8.23 -8.52 0.55
CA GLY A 240 7.60 -7.69 1.58
C GLY A 240 6.13 -8.04 1.82
N ALA A 241 5.33 -8.18 0.76
CA ALA A 241 3.93 -8.59 0.87
C ALA A 241 3.77 -9.99 1.48
N SER A 242 4.62 -10.94 1.11
CA SER A 242 4.63 -12.27 1.71
C SER A 242 5.09 -12.24 3.17
N PHE A 243 6.09 -11.42 3.50
CA PHE A 243 6.54 -11.18 4.87
C PHE A 243 5.42 -10.57 5.73
N ALA A 244 4.74 -9.55 5.23
CA ALA A 244 3.61 -8.91 5.93
C ALA A 244 2.42 -9.85 6.19
N SER A 245 2.36 -10.99 5.50
CA SER A 245 1.32 -12.02 5.65
C SER A 245 1.71 -13.18 6.58
N ARG A 246 2.89 -13.14 7.23
CA ARG A 246 3.36 -14.17 8.18
C ARG A 246 3.24 -13.69 9.62
N GLU A 247 3.29 -14.65 10.54
CA GLU A 247 3.42 -14.35 11.96
C GLU A 247 4.85 -13.88 12.29
N LEU A 248 4.97 -12.83 13.12
CA LEU A 248 6.27 -12.35 13.61
C LEU A 248 6.80 -13.28 14.69
N THR A 249 8.07 -13.68 14.56
CA THR A 249 8.80 -14.53 15.53
C THR A 249 10.12 -13.84 15.94
N GLU A 250 10.82 -14.41 16.90
CA GLU A 250 12.16 -13.92 17.29
C GLU A 250 13.17 -13.98 16.12
N GLU A 251 12.95 -14.87 15.16
CA GLU A 251 13.79 -15.03 13.98
C GLU A 251 13.47 -14.00 12.87
N SER A 252 12.35 -13.29 12.97
CA SER A 252 11.91 -12.31 11.96
C SER A 252 12.89 -11.12 11.78
N ALA A 253 13.84 -10.94 12.67
CA ALA A 253 14.95 -9.99 12.47
C ALA A 253 15.80 -10.32 11.23
N ALA A 254 15.83 -11.59 10.77
CA ALA A 254 16.47 -12.00 9.54
C ALA A 254 15.76 -11.50 8.27
N ASP A 255 14.46 -11.15 8.36
CA ASP A 255 13.66 -10.61 7.27
C ASP A 255 13.90 -9.11 7.02
N ARG A 256 14.90 -8.51 7.68
CA ARG A 256 15.29 -7.10 7.49
C ARG A 256 15.44 -6.67 6.03
N PRO A 257 15.98 -7.50 5.10
CA PRO A 257 16.03 -7.14 3.68
C PRO A 257 14.67 -7.01 3.00
N ALA A 258 13.59 -7.56 3.56
CA ALA A 258 12.22 -7.40 3.08
C ALA A 258 11.61 -6.03 3.46
N VAL A 259 12.26 -5.25 4.33
CA VAL A 259 11.83 -3.89 4.66
C VAL A 259 12.28 -2.94 3.56
N GLN A 260 11.34 -2.20 3.02
CA GLN A 260 11.58 -1.20 1.99
C GLN A 260 12.31 0.02 2.60
N LYS A 261 12.98 0.78 1.72
CA LYS A 261 13.56 2.08 2.07
C LYS A 261 12.86 3.17 1.27
N GLY A 262 12.40 4.20 1.98
CA GLY A 262 11.72 5.32 1.36
C GLY A 262 12.66 6.52 1.13
N ASP A 263 12.45 7.21 0.01
CA ASP A 263 13.08 8.49 -0.31
C ASP A 263 12.00 9.57 -0.47
N PRO A 264 11.68 10.33 0.59
CA PRO A 264 10.61 11.32 0.53
C PRO A 264 10.88 12.48 -0.43
N PHE A 265 12.15 12.73 -0.76
CA PHE A 265 12.49 13.74 -1.77
C PHE A 265 12.10 13.25 -3.18
N MET A 266 12.43 12.02 -3.51
CA MET A 266 12.02 11.40 -4.77
C MET A 266 10.50 11.27 -4.86
N GLU A 267 9.84 10.92 -3.77
CA GLU A 267 8.37 10.87 -3.71
C GLU A 267 7.75 12.25 -3.97
N LYS A 268 8.33 13.32 -3.43
CA LYS A 268 7.87 14.68 -3.70
C LYS A 268 7.96 15.05 -5.17
N LEU A 269 9.07 14.72 -5.83
CA LEU A 269 9.23 14.95 -7.27
C LEU A 269 8.22 14.11 -8.07
N LEU A 270 8.04 12.86 -7.71
CA LEU A 270 7.10 11.94 -8.34
C LEU A 270 5.65 12.44 -8.22
N LEU A 271 5.25 12.87 -7.03
CA LEU A 271 3.93 13.44 -6.76
C LEU A 271 3.63 14.61 -7.68
N GLU A 272 4.54 15.59 -7.76
CA GLU A 272 4.35 16.78 -8.59
C GLU A 272 4.35 16.43 -10.09
N ALA A 273 5.25 15.54 -10.54
CA ALA A 273 5.30 15.08 -11.92
C ALA A 273 4.00 14.33 -12.30
N CYS A 274 3.49 13.45 -11.43
CA CYS A 274 2.25 12.71 -11.68
C CYS A 274 1.04 13.65 -11.75
N LEU A 275 0.90 14.60 -10.82
CA LEU A 275 -0.20 15.58 -10.86
C LEU A 275 -0.12 16.46 -12.10
N GLU A 276 1.07 16.91 -12.51
CA GLU A 276 1.28 17.69 -13.75
C GLU A 276 0.88 16.85 -14.99
N MET A 277 1.34 15.62 -15.07
CA MET A 277 1.00 14.70 -16.16
C MET A 277 -0.51 14.46 -16.28
N MET A 278 -1.18 14.19 -15.15
CA MET A 278 -2.63 13.94 -15.11
C MET A 278 -3.46 15.18 -15.47
N ALA A 279 -2.93 16.38 -15.24
CA ALA A 279 -3.57 17.63 -15.66
C ALA A 279 -3.55 17.84 -17.18
N ILE A 280 -2.77 17.08 -17.95
CA ILE A 280 -2.76 17.15 -19.42
C ILE A 280 -3.93 16.34 -19.98
N PRO A 281 -4.93 16.97 -20.61
CA PRO A 281 -6.17 16.28 -20.98
C PRO A 281 -5.93 15.10 -21.93
N GLY A 282 -6.40 13.91 -21.52
CA GLY A 282 -6.37 12.67 -22.30
C GLY A 282 -4.97 12.09 -22.55
N LEU A 283 -3.95 12.50 -21.81
CA LEU A 283 -2.61 11.90 -21.84
C LEU A 283 -2.61 10.56 -21.11
N VAL A 284 -3.10 10.53 -19.87
CA VAL A 284 -3.18 9.34 -19.02
C VAL A 284 -4.46 8.57 -19.33
N VAL A 285 -4.32 7.27 -19.54
CA VAL A 285 -5.42 6.30 -19.73
C VAL A 285 -5.66 5.52 -18.44
N GLY A 286 -4.58 5.20 -17.72
CA GLY A 286 -4.62 4.53 -16.43
C GLY A 286 -3.32 4.76 -15.68
N ILE A 287 -3.40 4.74 -14.35
CA ILE A 287 -2.25 4.90 -13.48
C ILE A 287 -2.42 4.01 -12.25
N GLN A 288 -1.32 3.40 -11.79
CA GLN A 288 -1.28 2.53 -10.63
C GLN A 288 0.05 2.74 -9.91
N ASP A 289 0.04 2.76 -8.58
CA ASP A 289 1.27 2.74 -7.80
C ASP A 289 1.95 1.37 -7.84
N MET A 290 3.24 1.33 -7.57
CA MET A 290 4.01 0.12 -7.36
C MET A 290 4.33 -0.04 -5.87
N GLY A 291 3.29 -0.28 -5.07
CA GLY A 291 3.40 -0.56 -3.64
C GLY A 291 3.77 -2.03 -3.37
N ALA A 292 2.90 -2.75 -2.66
CA ALA A 292 3.05 -4.17 -2.41
C ALA A 292 3.17 -4.96 -3.72
N ALA A 293 4.10 -5.92 -3.77
CA ALA A 293 4.42 -6.71 -4.95
C ALA A 293 4.88 -5.90 -6.19
N GLY A 294 5.11 -4.62 -6.06
CA GLY A 294 5.76 -3.76 -7.05
C GLY A 294 5.17 -3.84 -8.46
N LEU A 295 6.02 -4.19 -9.44
CA LEU A 295 5.63 -4.27 -10.85
C LEU A 295 4.61 -5.39 -11.12
N THR A 296 4.63 -6.46 -10.31
CA THR A 296 3.66 -7.56 -10.42
C THR A 296 2.23 -7.07 -10.18
N CYS A 297 1.98 -6.44 -9.03
CA CYS A 297 0.65 -5.99 -8.65
C CYS A 297 0.13 -4.92 -9.63
N SER A 298 0.91 -3.89 -9.89
CA SER A 298 0.52 -2.79 -10.77
C SER A 298 0.17 -3.26 -12.19
N THR A 299 0.92 -4.24 -12.73
CA THR A 299 0.68 -4.77 -14.08
C THR A 299 -0.57 -5.64 -14.14
N CYS A 300 -0.73 -6.60 -13.21
CA CYS A 300 -1.87 -7.52 -13.27
C CYS A 300 -3.19 -6.85 -12.87
N GLU A 301 -3.20 -5.94 -11.91
CA GLU A 301 -4.41 -5.21 -11.53
C GLU A 301 -4.90 -4.29 -12.65
N THR A 302 -4.01 -3.53 -13.28
CA THR A 302 -4.40 -2.66 -14.40
C THR A 302 -4.92 -3.46 -15.58
N ALA A 303 -4.31 -4.61 -15.90
CA ALA A 303 -4.77 -5.52 -16.94
C ALA A 303 -6.15 -6.10 -16.61
N SER A 304 -6.36 -6.59 -15.38
CA SER A 304 -7.63 -7.16 -14.93
C SER A 304 -8.75 -6.13 -14.96
N ARG A 305 -8.55 -4.93 -14.38
CA ARG A 305 -9.55 -3.84 -14.38
C ARG A 305 -9.85 -3.34 -15.80
N GLY A 306 -8.84 -3.31 -16.68
CA GLY A 306 -9.00 -2.95 -18.09
C GLY A 306 -9.65 -4.03 -18.95
N SER A 307 -9.81 -5.25 -18.43
CA SER A 307 -10.22 -6.44 -19.20
C SER A 307 -9.40 -6.58 -20.48
N SER A 308 -8.09 -6.39 -20.38
CA SER A 308 -7.13 -6.40 -21.48
C SER A 308 -5.90 -7.23 -21.12
N GLY A 309 -5.14 -7.63 -22.12
CA GLY A 309 -3.78 -8.13 -21.92
C GLY A 309 -2.79 -6.99 -21.74
N ILE A 310 -1.63 -7.32 -21.16
CA ILE A 310 -0.49 -6.41 -21.05
C ILE A 310 0.79 -7.20 -21.32
N GLU A 311 1.70 -6.64 -22.11
CA GLU A 311 3.02 -7.23 -22.35
C GLU A 311 4.09 -6.23 -21.94
N ILE A 312 5.02 -6.65 -21.08
CA ILE A 312 6.15 -5.84 -20.62
C ILE A 312 7.48 -6.55 -20.86
N ASP A 313 8.52 -5.76 -21.07
CA ASP A 313 9.90 -6.23 -21.23
C ASP A 313 10.78 -5.69 -20.10
N LEU A 314 11.28 -6.60 -19.26
CA LEU A 314 12.08 -6.26 -18.09
C LEU A 314 13.45 -5.71 -18.43
N ASP A 315 13.95 -5.95 -19.66
CA ASP A 315 15.19 -5.35 -20.14
C ASP A 315 15.08 -3.82 -20.28
N LEU A 316 13.85 -3.29 -20.36
CA LEU A 316 13.54 -1.87 -20.45
C LEU A 316 13.24 -1.21 -19.09
N VAL A 317 13.08 -2.00 -18.03
CA VAL A 317 12.83 -1.51 -16.67
C VAL A 317 14.12 -0.92 -16.11
N PRO A 318 14.12 0.36 -15.69
CA PRO A 318 15.29 0.97 -15.04
C PRO A 318 15.69 0.19 -13.77
N GLN A 319 16.96 -0.18 -13.67
CA GLN A 319 17.52 -0.90 -12.54
C GLN A 319 18.65 -0.09 -11.92
N ARG A 320 18.68 -0.01 -10.60
CA ARG A 320 19.80 0.59 -9.85
C ARG A 320 20.85 -0.43 -9.42
N GLU A 321 20.55 -1.73 -9.58
CA GLU A 321 21.44 -2.84 -9.28
C GLU A 321 21.66 -3.69 -10.52
N THR A 322 22.89 -4.19 -10.69
CA THR A 322 23.24 -5.02 -11.85
C THR A 322 22.89 -6.49 -11.62
N GLY A 323 22.57 -7.19 -12.72
CA GLY A 323 22.38 -8.64 -12.71
C GLY A 323 21.11 -9.13 -12.03
N MET A 324 20.08 -8.30 -11.94
CA MET A 324 18.77 -8.71 -11.46
C MET A 324 18.16 -9.71 -12.44
N ASN A 325 17.49 -10.74 -11.90
CA ASN A 325 16.73 -11.71 -12.66
C ASN A 325 15.24 -11.33 -12.71
N SER A 326 14.43 -12.06 -13.48
CA SER A 326 13.00 -11.74 -13.65
C SER A 326 12.21 -11.80 -12.35
N TYR A 327 12.52 -12.73 -11.45
CA TYR A 327 11.90 -12.83 -10.14
C TYR A 327 12.17 -11.56 -9.31
N GLU A 328 13.43 -11.14 -9.22
CA GLU A 328 13.84 -9.97 -8.46
C GLU A 328 13.23 -8.67 -9.01
N ILE A 329 13.15 -8.51 -10.33
CA ILE A 329 12.58 -7.30 -10.95
C ILE A 329 11.06 -7.23 -10.74
N MET A 330 10.36 -8.35 -10.93
CA MET A 330 8.89 -8.40 -10.81
C MET A 330 8.41 -8.22 -9.36
N LEU A 331 9.14 -8.79 -8.38
CA LEU A 331 8.72 -8.84 -6.99
C LEU A 331 9.41 -7.80 -6.09
N SER A 332 10.28 -6.97 -6.65
CA SER A 332 10.87 -5.84 -5.92
C SER A 332 9.78 -4.86 -5.49
N GLU A 333 9.83 -4.43 -4.24
CA GLU A 333 8.97 -3.40 -3.69
C GLU A 333 9.75 -2.08 -3.44
N SER A 334 10.76 -1.79 -4.29
CA SER A 334 11.41 -0.47 -4.30
C SER A 334 10.34 0.61 -4.37
N GLN A 335 10.47 1.62 -3.51
CA GLN A 335 9.48 2.66 -3.32
C GLN A 335 9.52 3.72 -4.44
N GLU A 336 8.59 4.65 -4.41
CA GLU A 336 8.51 5.83 -5.28
C GLU A 336 8.40 5.51 -6.78
N ARG A 337 7.69 4.42 -7.13
CA ARG A 337 7.50 3.99 -8.52
C ARG A 337 6.03 3.92 -8.89
N MET A 338 5.71 4.24 -10.15
CA MET A 338 4.36 4.17 -10.69
C MET A 338 4.36 3.48 -12.07
N LEU A 339 3.24 2.80 -12.37
CA LEU A 339 2.89 2.29 -13.70
C LEU A 339 1.87 3.22 -14.35
N VAL A 340 2.14 3.68 -15.55
CA VAL A 340 1.26 4.60 -16.28
C VAL A 340 0.93 4.04 -17.66
N ILE A 341 -0.35 3.99 -17.98
CA ILE A 341 -0.83 3.69 -19.33
C ILE A 341 -1.07 5.03 -20.03
N VAL A 342 -0.34 5.27 -21.09
CA VAL A 342 -0.36 6.53 -21.83
C VAL A 342 -1.13 6.38 -23.15
N LYS A 343 -1.77 7.42 -23.60
CA LYS A 343 -2.43 7.44 -24.91
C LYS A 343 -1.40 7.27 -26.03
N LYS A 344 -1.59 6.29 -26.89
CA LYS A 344 -0.71 6.02 -28.05
C LYS A 344 -0.48 7.29 -28.89
N GLY A 345 0.79 7.52 -29.22
CA GLY A 345 1.25 8.70 -29.99
C GLY A 345 1.52 9.93 -29.16
N ARG A 346 1.43 9.83 -27.82
CA ARG A 346 1.73 10.93 -26.88
C ARG A 346 2.88 10.60 -25.92
N GLU A 347 3.72 9.65 -26.30
CA GLU A 347 4.82 9.12 -25.48
C GLU A 347 5.88 10.21 -25.15
N GLN A 348 6.05 11.21 -26.02
CA GLN A 348 7.00 12.28 -25.77
C GLN A 348 6.51 13.22 -24.66
N GLU A 349 5.21 13.47 -24.57
CA GLU A 349 4.66 14.39 -23.57
C GLU A 349 4.90 13.89 -22.13
N ILE A 350 4.74 12.59 -21.88
CA ILE A 350 5.08 12.03 -20.55
C ILE A 350 6.58 12.14 -20.26
N LYS A 351 7.44 11.86 -21.25
CA LYS A 351 8.89 11.98 -21.08
C LYS A 351 9.29 13.41 -20.75
N ASP A 352 8.73 14.40 -21.45
CA ASP A 352 9.02 15.82 -21.23
C ASP A 352 8.63 16.26 -19.80
N VAL A 353 7.48 15.77 -19.28
CA VAL A 353 7.06 16.05 -17.90
C VAL A 353 8.06 15.47 -16.90
N PHE A 354 8.40 14.18 -17.02
CA PHE A 354 9.28 13.52 -16.05
C PHE A 354 10.72 14.00 -16.14
N GLU A 355 11.23 14.33 -17.35
CA GLU A 355 12.55 14.95 -17.53
C GLU A 355 12.63 16.32 -16.83
N LYS A 356 11.57 17.13 -16.88
CA LYS A 356 11.48 18.40 -16.14
C LYS A 356 11.68 18.23 -14.64
N TRP A 357 11.21 17.09 -14.08
CA TRP A 357 11.30 16.75 -12.65
C TRP A 357 12.54 15.89 -12.31
N ASP A 358 13.46 15.71 -13.26
CA ASP A 358 14.67 14.87 -13.11
C ASP A 358 14.34 13.41 -12.74
N LEU A 359 13.26 12.88 -13.33
CA LEU A 359 12.77 11.53 -13.13
C LEU A 359 12.79 10.72 -14.41
N HIS A 360 12.86 9.39 -14.29
CA HIS A 360 12.75 8.50 -15.44
C HIS A 360 11.30 8.27 -15.86
N ALA A 361 11.08 8.19 -17.19
CA ALA A 361 9.86 7.67 -17.82
C ALA A 361 10.27 6.65 -18.87
N ALA A 362 10.28 5.39 -18.50
CA ALA A 362 10.69 4.30 -19.37
C ALA A 362 9.46 3.62 -20.01
N HIS A 363 9.42 3.54 -21.34
CA HIS A 363 8.42 2.76 -22.06
C HIS A 363 8.81 1.28 -21.98
N ILE A 364 8.09 0.51 -21.14
CA ILE A 364 8.44 -0.87 -20.81
C ILE A 364 7.54 -1.91 -21.50
N GLY A 365 6.46 -1.50 -22.15
CA GLY A 365 5.53 -2.44 -22.76
C GLY A 365 4.31 -1.80 -23.38
N GLU A 366 3.31 -2.61 -23.71
CA GLU A 366 2.08 -2.20 -24.37
C GLU A 366 0.86 -2.97 -23.86
N VAL A 367 -0.30 -2.32 -23.91
CA VAL A 367 -1.61 -2.97 -23.74
C VAL A 367 -1.90 -3.86 -24.95
N LYS A 368 -2.30 -5.10 -24.69
CA LYS A 368 -2.59 -6.13 -25.71
C LYS A 368 -4.06 -6.54 -25.69
N GLU A 369 -4.49 -7.23 -26.74
CA GLU A 369 -5.75 -7.96 -26.76
C GLU A 369 -5.70 -9.18 -25.81
N GLY A 370 -6.85 -9.59 -25.33
CA GLY A 370 -6.98 -10.74 -24.44
C GLY A 370 -6.92 -10.35 -22.95
N ASP A 371 -6.52 -11.29 -22.10
CA ASP A 371 -6.55 -11.18 -20.64
C ASP A 371 -5.21 -11.60 -19.98
N ARG A 372 -4.15 -11.69 -20.79
CA ARG A 372 -2.87 -12.23 -20.30
C ARG A 372 -1.87 -11.14 -19.97
N MET A 373 -1.23 -11.30 -18.81
CA MET A 373 -0.01 -10.61 -18.47
C MET A 373 1.18 -11.41 -19.00
N VAL A 374 1.89 -10.87 -19.98
CA VAL A 374 3.08 -11.47 -20.58
C VAL A 374 4.31 -10.67 -20.19
N VAL A 375 5.29 -11.35 -19.61
CA VAL A 375 6.54 -10.71 -19.16
C VAL A 375 7.72 -11.33 -19.93
N ARG A 376 8.55 -10.46 -20.51
CA ARG A 376 9.77 -10.85 -21.22
C ARG A 376 11.00 -10.40 -20.43
N HIS A 377 12.07 -11.18 -20.53
CA HIS A 377 13.39 -10.83 -20.03
C HIS A 377 14.45 -11.56 -20.87
N LYS A 378 15.50 -10.83 -21.27
CA LYS A 378 16.59 -11.37 -22.11
C LYS A 378 16.08 -12.09 -23.37
N GLY A 379 15.04 -11.53 -23.99
CA GLY A 379 14.44 -12.03 -25.21
C GLY A 379 13.55 -13.27 -25.06
N VAL A 380 13.33 -13.79 -23.85
CA VAL A 380 12.44 -14.94 -23.59
C VAL A 380 11.24 -14.54 -22.75
N VAL A 381 10.14 -15.30 -22.87
CA VAL A 381 8.97 -15.14 -21.99
C VAL A 381 9.28 -15.80 -20.66
N VAL A 382 9.21 -15.02 -19.58
CA VAL A 382 9.47 -15.46 -18.20
C VAL A 382 8.19 -15.59 -17.37
N ALA A 383 7.10 -15.00 -17.81
CA ALA A 383 5.76 -15.26 -17.28
C ALA A 383 4.71 -15.04 -18.38
N ASP A 384 3.68 -15.89 -18.36
CA ASP A 384 2.51 -15.77 -19.23
C ASP A 384 1.29 -16.28 -18.46
N LEU A 385 0.55 -15.33 -17.85
CA LEU A 385 -0.43 -15.58 -16.80
C LEU A 385 -1.76 -14.87 -17.10
N PRO A 386 -2.92 -15.51 -16.83
CA PRO A 386 -4.20 -14.81 -16.92
C PRO A 386 -4.32 -13.79 -15.76
N ALA A 387 -4.46 -12.50 -16.08
CA ALA A 387 -4.45 -11.43 -15.09
C ALA A 387 -5.60 -11.57 -14.05
N LYS A 388 -6.78 -11.99 -14.49
CA LYS A 388 -7.94 -12.17 -13.57
C LYS A 388 -7.71 -13.27 -12.54
N SER A 389 -6.99 -14.33 -12.90
CA SER A 389 -6.69 -15.41 -11.97
C SER A 389 -5.72 -14.98 -10.86
N LEU A 390 -4.94 -13.92 -11.09
CA LEU A 390 -4.06 -13.32 -10.07
C LEU A 390 -4.80 -12.36 -9.13
N THR A 391 -5.94 -11.80 -9.54
CA THR A 391 -6.66 -10.73 -8.84
C THR A 391 -8.07 -11.16 -8.39
N ASP A 392 -9.05 -11.07 -9.30
CA ASP A 392 -10.48 -11.29 -8.99
C ASP A 392 -10.81 -12.74 -8.61
N GLU A 393 -10.10 -13.71 -9.21
CA GLU A 393 -10.28 -15.14 -9.02
C GLU A 393 -9.30 -15.73 -7.99
N ALA A 394 -8.56 -14.89 -7.26
CA ALA A 394 -7.72 -15.33 -6.14
C ALA A 394 -8.57 -16.08 -5.09
N PRO A 395 -8.00 -17.06 -4.37
CA PRO A 395 -8.72 -17.82 -3.35
C PRO A 395 -9.38 -16.91 -2.31
N ILE A 396 -10.60 -17.24 -1.90
CA ILE A 396 -11.33 -16.53 -0.85
C ILE A 396 -11.85 -17.58 0.14
N TYR A 397 -11.41 -17.46 1.38
CA TYR A 397 -11.78 -18.36 2.45
C TYR A 397 -12.96 -17.86 3.28
N ASP A 398 -13.67 -18.80 3.88
CA ASP A 398 -14.71 -18.56 4.87
C ASP A 398 -14.17 -19.02 6.22
N GLN A 399 -13.53 -18.09 6.92
CA GLN A 399 -12.92 -18.42 8.20
C GLN A 399 -14.00 -18.62 9.28
N PRO A 400 -13.89 -19.66 10.13
CA PRO A 400 -14.81 -19.85 11.21
C PRO A 400 -14.73 -18.68 12.20
N ALA A 401 -15.89 -18.17 12.59
CA ALA A 401 -15.99 -17.08 13.55
C ALA A 401 -16.81 -17.54 14.78
N SER A 402 -16.34 -17.19 15.96
CA SER A 402 -17.06 -17.39 17.22
C SER A 402 -16.98 -16.14 18.08
N GLU A 403 -18.02 -15.90 18.86
CA GLU A 403 -18.00 -14.80 19.81
C GLU A 403 -17.00 -15.08 20.94
N PRO A 404 -16.01 -14.20 21.16
CA PRO A 404 -15.06 -14.36 22.27
C PRO A 404 -15.76 -14.24 23.63
N ALA A 405 -15.30 -15.00 24.62
CA ALA A 405 -15.90 -15.00 25.95
C ALA A 405 -15.89 -13.62 26.63
N HIS A 406 -14.90 -12.78 26.36
CA HIS A 406 -14.84 -11.42 26.91
C HIS A 406 -15.94 -10.50 26.37
N ILE A 407 -16.42 -10.70 25.15
CA ILE A 407 -17.55 -9.93 24.59
C ILE A 407 -18.86 -10.29 25.33
N ALA A 408 -19.10 -11.59 25.58
CA ALA A 408 -20.25 -12.01 26.37
C ALA A 408 -20.19 -11.44 27.80
N ALA A 409 -19.01 -11.43 28.42
CA ALA A 409 -18.80 -10.84 29.72
C ALA A 409 -19.03 -9.32 29.72
N ALA A 410 -18.54 -8.62 28.69
CA ALA A 410 -18.75 -7.17 28.55
C ALA A 410 -20.24 -6.81 28.38
N ARG A 411 -21.00 -7.59 27.61
CA ARG A 411 -22.45 -7.39 27.46
C ARG A 411 -23.23 -7.67 28.75
N ALA A 412 -22.74 -8.62 29.57
CA ALA A 412 -23.34 -8.93 30.85
C ALA A 412 -22.91 -7.99 31.99
N TRP A 413 -21.96 -7.08 31.72
CA TRP A 413 -21.43 -6.17 32.72
C TRP A 413 -22.50 -5.16 33.14
N ASP A 414 -22.67 -4.98 34.48
CA ASP A 414 -23.58 -4.00 35.08
C ASP A 414 -22.78 -2.88 35.72
N ILE A 415 -23.07 -1.64 35.33
CA ILE A 415 -22.43 -0.44 35.90
C ILE A 415 -22.65 -0.36 37.43
N ASN A 416 -23.76 -0.89 37.93
CA ASN A 416 -24.05 -0.91 39.38
C ASN A 416 -23.13 -1.86 40.16
N SER A 417 -22.40 -2.74 39.45
CA SER A 417 -21.40 -3.64 40.07
C SER A 417 -20.10 -2.90 40.41
N VAL A 418 -19.90 -1.69 39.84
CA VAL A 418 -18.70 -0.87 40.11
C VAL A 418 -18.79 -0.30 41.54
N PRO A 419 -17.77 -0.51 42.40
CA PRO A 419 -17.74 0.08 43.71
C PRO A 419 -17.91 1.60 43.63
N SER A 420 -18.86 2.15 44.39
CA SER A 420 -19.24 3.57 44.34
C SER A 420 -18.14 4.53 44.81
N ARG A 421 -17.05 4.02 45.38
CA ARG A 421 -15.89 4.81 45.81
C ARG A 421 -14.59 4.01 45.71
N SER A 422 -13.63 4.59 45.04
CA SER A 422 -12.22 4.25 45.17
C SER A 422 -11.71 4.70 46.56
N GLN A 423 -10.77 3.99 47.16
CA GLN A 423 -10.05 4.44 48.35
C GLN A 423 -9.11 5.64 48.05
N THR A 424 -9.00 6.03 46.78
CA THR A 424 -8.17 7.13 46.28
C THR A 424 -9.00 8.43 46.29
N SER A 425 -8.40 9.55 46.66
CA SER A 425 -9.04 10.86 46.54
C SER A 425 -9.31 11.21 45.08
N VAL A 426 -10.17 12.17 44.79
CA VAL A 426 -10.46 12.65 43.43
C VAL A 426 -9.16 13.16 42.78
N GLU A 427 -8.35 13.92 43.54
CA GLU A 427 -7.06 14.43 43.09
C GLU A 427 -6.09 13.30 42.72
N GLY A 428 -5.94 12.30 43.62
CA GLY A 428 -5.07 11.14 43.35
C GLY A 428 -5.56 10.27 42.20
N SER A 429 -6.86 10.25 41.95
CA SER A 429 -7.43 9.55 40.76
C SER A 429 -7.11 10.34 39.46
N LEU A 430 -7.25 11.65 39.51
CA LEU A 430 -6.92 12.54 38.38
C LEU A 430 -5.42 12.48 38.04
N GLU A 431 -4.54 12.54 39.05
CA GLU A 431 -3.09 12.40 38.84
C GLU A 431 -2.73 11.07 38.15
N LYS A 432 -3.31 9.96 38.59
CA LYS A 432 -3.09 8.65 37.97
C LYS A 432 -3.58 8.59 36.53
N LEU A 433 -4.74 9.18 36.24
CA LEU A 433 -5.28 9.24 34.88
C LEU A 433 -4.37 10.09 33.97
N LEU A 434 -4.00 11.29 34.40
CA LEU A 434 -3.15 12.19 33.63
C LEU A 434 -1.72 11.64 33.42
N ALA A 435 -1.24 10.80 34.35
CA ALA A 435 0.06 10.13 34.23
C ALA A 435 0.00 8.86 33.34
N HIS A 436 -1.19 8.32 33.06
CA HIS A 436 -1.32 7.11 32.27
C HIS A 436 -0.91 7.37 30.81
N PRO A 437 0.00 6.59 30.21
CA PRO A 437 0.55 6.86 28.87
C PRO A 437 -0.50 7.06 27.78
N THR A 438 -1.60 6.30 27.83
CA THR A 438 -2.70 6.43 26.86
C THR A 438 -3.46 7.76 26.99
N ILE A 439 -3.55 8.33 28.18
CA ILE A 439 -4.31 9.57 28.47
C ILE A 439 -3.39 10.79 28.47
N ALA A 440 -2.15 10.64 28.90
CA ALA A 440 -1.14 11.69 28.93
C ALA A 440 -1.00 12.41 27.58
N SER A 441 -0.60 13.68 27.63
CA SER A 441 -0.42 14.51 26.43
C SER A 441 0.51 13.84 25.42
N LYS A 442 0.09 13.82 24.15
CA LYS A 442 0.86 13.31 23.01
C LYS A 442 1.70 14.41 22.33
N ARG A 443 1.91 15.54 23.00
CA ARG A 443 2.67 16.67 22.44
C ARG A 443 4.05 16.26 21.94
N TRP A 444 4.74 15.36 22.62
CA TRP A 444 6.04 14.84 22.17
C TRP A 444 5.97 14.21 20.77
N VAL A 445 4.85 13.58 20.40
CA VAL A 445 4.63 12.99 19.07
C VAL A 445 4.42 14.08 18.04
N TRP A 446 3.32 14.81 18.15
CA TRP A 446 2.89 15.71 17.09
C TRP A 446 3.75 16.97 16.93
N GLN A 447 4.53 17.38 17.93
CA GLN A 447 5.49 18.49 17.78
C GLN A 447 6.67 18.16 16.84
N GLN A 448 6.87 16.88 16.48
CA GLN A 448 7.86 16.44 15.49
C GLN A 448 7.32 16.52 14.07
N TYR A 449 6.02 16.65 13.91
CA TYR A 449 5.32 16.72 12.63
C TYR A 449 5.14 18.18 12.21
N ASP A 450 5.40 18.47 10.93
CA ASP A 450 5.03 19.77 10.37
C ASP A 450 3.53 19.76 10.04
N HIS A 451 2.75 20.41 10.88
CA HIS A 451 1.31 20.57 10.70
C HIS A 451 0.94 21.94 10.12
N GLN A 452 1.91 22.87 9.99
CA GLN A 452 1.69 24.22 9.47
C GLN A 452 2.09 24.36 7.99
N VAL A 453 2.75 23.39 7.40
CA VAL A 453 3.12 23.41 5.97
C VAL A 453 1.87 23.63 5.11
N MET A 454 2.01 24.33 3.99
CA MET A 454 0.91 24.78 3.11
C MET A 454 -0.04 25.79 3.75
N SER A 455 0.17 26.19 5.03
CA SER A 455 -0.62 27.17 5.77
C SER A 455 -2.14 26.88 5.83
N GLY A 456 -2.53 25.62 5.63
CA GLY A 456 -3.93 25.20 5.63
C GLY A 456 -4.48 24.79 7.00
N CYS A 457 -3.61 24.54 7.98
CA CYS A 457 -4.01 24.11 9.31
C CYS A 457 -4.77 25.21 10.05
N THR A 458 -6.03 24.96 10.43
CA THR A 458 -6.87 25.92 11.16
C THR A 458 -7.20 25.47 12.58
N VAL A 459 -7.06 24.16 12.86
CA VAL A 459 -7.10 23.61 14.23
C VAL A 459 -5.91 22.68 14.36
N GLU A 460 -4.99 23.03 15.25
CA GLU A 460 -3.73 22.33 15.46
C GLU A 460 -3.91 20.98 16.15
N PRO A 461 -2.92 20.07 16.03
CA PRO A 461 -2.88 18.82 16.79
C PRO A 461 -3.02 19.04 18.31
N GLY A 462 -3.70 18.11 18.97
CA GLY A 462 -4.04 18.19 20.39
C GLY A 462 -5.52 18.49 20.65
N SER A 463 -6.29 18.72 19.58
CA SER A 463 -7.76 18.77 19.58
C SER A 463 -8.35 17.43 19.16
N ASP A 464 -9.67 17.26 19.27
CA ASP A 464 -10.38 16.01 18.88
C ASP A 464 -10.32 15.74 17.37
N ALA A 465 -10.11 16.77 16.56
CA ALA A 465 -9.92 16.64 15.11
C ALA A 465 -8.89 17.66 14.62
N GLY A 466 -8.11 17.25 13.62
CA GLY A 466 -7.34 18.18 12.79
C GLY A 466 -8.26 18.85 11.77
N VAL A 467 -8.10 20.16 11.54
CA VAL A 467 -8.91 20.90 10.56
C VAL A 467 -8.02 21.63 9.58
N VAL A 468 -8.20 21.34 8.28
CA VAL A 468 -7.49 22.02 7.20
C VAL A 468 -8.45 22.86 6.36
N HIS A 469 -8.00 24.03 5.94
CA HIS A 469 -8.68 24.88 4.98
C HIS A 469 -8.24 24.50 3.58
N LEU A 470 -9.20 24.29 2.68
CA LEU A 470 -8.95 23.80 1.32
C LEU A 470 -8.52 24.92 0.35
N SER A 471 -7.89 25.97 0.85
CA SER A 471 -7.42 27.12 0.05
C SER A 471 -6.44 26.73 -1.08
N ILE A 472 -5.69 25.64 -0.90
CA ILE A 472 -4.81 25.12 -1.96
C ILE A 472 -5.58 24.69 -3.21
N ALA A 473 -6.84 24.25 -3.05
CA ALA A 473 -7.74 23.94 -4.15
C ALA A 473 -8.53 25.18 -4.64
N GLY A 474 -8.33 26.34 -4.04
CA GLY A 474 -9.05 27.57 -4.38
C GLY A 474 -10.49 27.62 -3.88
N ILE A 475 -10.84 26.77 -2.90
CA ILE A 475 -12.19 26.68 -2.33
C ILE A 475 -12.20 27.08 -0.86
N ASP A 476 -13.23 27.85 -0.45
CA ASP A 476 -13.41 28.27 0.94
C ASP A 476 -14.22 27.23 1.74
N LYS A 477 -13.62 26.05 1.90
CA LYS A 477 -14.13 24.95 2.73
C LYS A 477 -13.11 24.52 3.75
N ARG A 478 -13.56 23.92 4.83
CA ARG A 478 -12.71 23.30 5.85
C ARG A 478 -13.07 21.83 5.96
N LEU A 479 -12.04 21.01 6.02
CA LEU A 479 -12.16 19.58 6.25
C LEU A 479 -11.66 19.25 7.66
N ALA A 480 -12.53 18.66 8.48
CA ALA A 480 -12.17 18.12 9.78
C ALA A 480 -11.98 16.60 9.66
N ILE A 481 -10.88 16.10 10.18
CA ILE A 481 -10.56 14.67 10.21
C ILE A 481 -10.16 14.27 11.62
N SER A 482 -10.74 13.16 12.09
CA SER A 482 -10.33 12.47 13.31
C SER A 482 -10.12 10.98 13.00
N ASN A 483 -9.22 10.36 13.76
CA ASN A 483 -9.01 8.92 13.77
C ASN A 483 -9.43 8.39 15.14
N ASP A 484 -10.19 7.32 15.12
CA ASP A 484 -10.58 6.61 16.34
C ASP A 484 -10.81 5.14 16.01
N CYS A 485 -10.38 4.25 16.89
CA CYS A 485 -10.67 2.83 16.76
C CYS A 485 -10.73 2.14 18.13
N ASN A 486 -11.42 0.99 18.17
CA ASN A 486 -11.36 0.11 19.33
C ASN A 486 -9.98 -0.54 19.41
N ASN A 487 -9.35 -0.49 20.60
CA ASN A 487 -8.00 -1.01 20.81
C ASN A 487 -7.97 -2.52 21.09
N ARG A 488 -9.10 -3.15 21.29
CA ARG A 488 -9.26 -4.60 21.55
C ARG A 488 -10.46 -5.18 20.83
#